data_10f42e96e6949868fdb155397d0cb4c3
#
_entry.id   10f42e96e6949868fdb155397d0cb4c3
#
_cell.length_a   1.000
_cell.length_b   1.000
_cell.length_c   1.000
_cell.angle_alpha   90.00
_cell.angle_beta   90.00
_cell.angle_gamma   90.00
#
_symmetry.space_group_name_H-M   'P 1'
#
loop_
_entity.id
_entity.type
_entity.pdbx_description
1 polymer ?
#
loop_
_entity_poly.entity_id
_entity_poly.type
_entity_poly.pdbx_seq_one_letter_code
_entity_poly.pdbx_strand_id
1 'polypeptide(L)'
;GSEMCIRDRSITFDYTATSNQYGHKTGNRLFIPTNVFRKEFSVPPVTKRTYPIYINYGYTDTDSIRIQLPEGYVIEGLPKPLDVKSKFGSFHSGIQVKDKEIYITHRLFMRKGVYSPDEYAAFIDFRKQVAGQYGGKIILKKE
;
A
#
# COMPACT_ATOMS: atom_id res chain seq x y z
N GLY A 1 -19.73 22.91 -18.42
CA GLY A 1 -20.18 23.19 -17.17
C GLY A 1 -19.32 22.83 -16.00
N SER A 2 -19.39 23.67 -15.05
CA SER A 2 -18.70 23.49 -13.79
C SER A 2 -19.22 22.29 -12.97
N GLU A 3 -20.28 21.70 -13.43
CA GLU A 3 -20.92 20.56 -12.76
C GLU A 3 -20.31 19.24 -13.17
N MET A 4 -19.05 19.28 -13.46
CA MET A 4 -18.34 18.05 -13.74
C MET A 4 -18.50 17.09 -12.58
N CYS A 5 -19.01 15.91 -12.89
CA CYS A 5 -19.26 14.90 -11.89
C CYS A 5 -17.96 14.54 -11.17
N ILE A 6 -17.88 14.85 -9.89
CA ILE A 6 -16.68 14.60 -9.09
C ILE A 6 -16.32 13.11 -9.10
N ARG A 7 -17.29 12.25 -9.34
CA ARG A 7 -17.09 10.80 -9.40
C ARG A 7 -16.15 10.35 -10.51
N ASP A 8 -16.10 11.11 -11.60
CA ASP A 8 -15.30 10.74 -12.77
C ASP A 8 -13.91 11.37 -12.73
N ARG A 9 -13.59 12.08 -11.66
CA ARG A 9 -12.29 12.72 -11.53
C ARG A 9 -11.27 11.76 -10.95
N SER A 10 -10.15 11.71 -11.61
CA SER A 10 -8.96 11.09 -11.06
C SER A 10 -7.88 12.14 -10.87
N ILE A 11 -7.07 11.99 -9.87
CA ILE A 11 -5.95 12.87 -9.60
C ILE A 11 -4.68 12.01 -9.67
N THR A 12 -3.76 12.44 -10.53
CA THR A 12 -2.48 11.75 -10.68
C THR A 12 -1.37 12.72 -10.31
N PHE A 13 -0.48 12.28 -9.45
CA PHE A 13 0.72 13.02 -9.08
C PHE A 13 1.94 12.24 -9.54
N ASP A 14 2.75 12.87 -10.40
CA ASP A 14 4.00 12.29 -10.86
C ASP A 14 5.14 13.17 -10.37
N TYR A 15 6.05 12.59 -9.63
CA TYR A 15 7.24 13.30 -9.21
C TYR A 15 8.40 12.35 -8.99
N THR A 16 9.59 12.91 -9.15
CA THR A 16 10.84 12.20 -8.90
C THR A 16 11.55 12.87 -7.74
N ALA A 17 11.97 12.09 -6.79
CA ALA A 17 12.72 12.57 -5.66
C ALA A 17 14.00 11.75 -5.51
N THR A 18 15.08 12.41 -5.12
CA THR A 18 16.35 11.77 -4.82
C THR A 18 16.69 12.02 -3.36
N SER A 19 17.02 10.95 -2.65
CA SER A 19 17.40 11.07 -1.24
C SER A 19 18.62 10.20 -0.97
N ASN A 20 19.60 10.78 -0.30
CA ASN A 20 20.78 10.06 0.12
C ASN A 20 20.59 9.34 1.47
N GLN A 21 19.50 9.62 2.13
CA GLN A 21 19.21 9.09 3.47
C GLN A 21 17.85 8.40 3.56
N TYR A 22 17.29 7.99 2.42
CA TYR A 22 16.04 7.25 2.43
C TYR A 22 16.31 5.80 2.85
N GLY A 23 15.55 5.36 3.85
CA GLY A 23 15.74 4.04 4.41
C GLY A 23 16.56 4.05 5.69
N HIS A 24 16.71 2.90 6.28
CA HIS A 24 17.42 2.71 7.54
C HIS A 24 18.58 1.74 7.33
N LYS A 25 19.79 2.20 7.63
CA LYS A 25 21.00 1.39 7.48
C LYS A 25 21.38 0.75 8.81
N THR A 26 21.55 -0.55 8.82
CA THR A 26 22.01 -1.31 9.98
C THR A 26 23.13 -2.26 9.54
N GLY A 27 24.37 -1.98 9.95
CA GLY A 27 25.52 -2.76 9.51
C GLY A 27 25.70 -2.67 8.00
N ASN A 28 25.69 -3.82 7.33
CA ASN A 28 25.82 -3.90 5.87
C ASN A 28 24.46 -4.02 5.17
N ARG A 29 23.35 -3.80 5.89
CA ARG A 29 21.99 -3.91 5.36
C ARG A 29 21.32 -2.55 5.30
N LEU A 30 20.50 -2.36 4.28
CA LEU A 30 19.69 -1.18 4.08
C LEU A 30 18.23 -1.61 3.98
N PHE A 31 17.38 -1.05 4.86
CA PHE A 31 15.96 -1.32 4.90
C PHE A 31 15.21 -0.16 4.27
N ILE A 32 14.50 -0.42 3.19
CA ILE A 32 13.77 0.62 2.45
C ILE A 32 12.27 0.35 2.60
N PRO A 33 11.52 1.26 3.26
CA PRO A 33 10.07 1.13 3.32
C PRO A 33 9.45 1.24 1.92
N THR A 34 8.47 0.40 1.63
CA THR A 34 7.75 0.44 0.36
C THR A 34 6.68 1.52 0.34
N ASN A 35 6.27 2.01 1.50
CA ASN A 35 5.28 3.09 1.62
C ASN A 35 5.96 4.46 1.47
N VAL A 36 6.43 4.75 0.26
CA VAL A 36 7.17 5.99 -0.05
C VAL A 36 6.33 7.23 0.24
N PHE A 37 5.04 7.17 -0.02
CA PHE A 37 4.12 8.29 0.17
C PHE A 37 3.64 8.42 1.61
N ARG A 38 4.12 7.58 2.51
CA ARG A 38 3.76 7.56 3.94
C ARG A 38 2.25 7.52 4.17
N LYS A 39 1.57 6.69 3.39
CA LYS A 39 0.13 6.52 3.56
C LYS A 39 -0.17 5.89 4.90
N GLU A 40 -1.04 6.55 5.65
CA GLU A 40 -1.52 6.01 6.90
C GLU A 40 -2.74 5.14 6.64
N PHE A 41 -2.65 3.91 7.06
CA PHE A 41 -3.76 2.97 6.95
C PHE A 41 -4.01 2.40 8.34
N SER A 42 -4.86 3.09 9.09
CA SER A 42 -5.17 2.70 10.46
C SER A 42 -6.04 1.45 10.49
N VAL A 43 -5.75 0.58 11.43
CA VAL A 43 -6.57 -0.58 11.71
C VAL A 43 -7.13 -0.39 13.13
N PRO A 44 -8.44 -0.13 13.25
CA PRO A 44 -9.02 0.04 14.58
C PRO A 44 -8.95 -1.27 15.37
N PRO A 45 -8.93 -1.20 16.70
CA PRO A 45 -8.91 -2.41 17.51
C PRO A 45 -10.18 -3.24 17.28
N VAL A 46 -10.03 -4.56 17.38
CA VAL A 46 -11.17 -5.47 17.25
C VAL A 46 -11.99 -5.37 18.52
N THR A 47 -13.13 -4.68 18.45
CA THR A 47 -14.08 -4.57 19.53
C THR A 47 -15.45 -5.04 19.02
N LYS A 48 -16.31 -5.43 19.95
CA LYS A 48 -17.68 -5.77 19.58
C LYS A 48 -18.37 -4.52 19.06
N ARG A 49 -18.88 -4.61 17.83
CA ARG A 49 -19.52 -3.48 17.18
C ARG A 49 -21.03 -3.69 17.16
N THR A 50 -21.78 -2.65 17.54
CA THR A 50 -23.23 -2.66 17.55
C THR A 50 -23.86 -1.91 16.38
N TYR A 51 -23.08 -1.00 15.74
CA TYR A 51 -23.55 -0.20 14.62
C TYR A 51 -23.03 -0.74 13.30
N PRO A 52 -23.79 -0.58 12.20
CA PRO A 52 -23.31 -0.97 10.86
C PRO A 52 -22.02 -0.26 10.45
N ILE A 53 -21.29 -0.86 9.53
CA ILE A 53 -20.11 -0.28 8.92
C ILE A 53 -20.56 0.47 7.68
N TYR A 54 -20.23 1.77 7.62
CA TYR A 54 -20.57 2.63 6.48
C TYR A 54 -19.30 2.96 5.71
N ILE A 55 -19.28 2.60 4.42
CA ILE A 55 -18.29 3.09 3.47
C ILE A 55 -19.05 4.02 2.53
N ASN A 56 -18.96 5.32 2.82
CA ASN A 56 -19.78 6.32 2.14
C ASN A 56 -19.39 6.53 0.69
N TYR A 57 -18.12 6.37 0.37
CA TYR A 57 -17.59 6.59 -0.97
C TYR A 57 -16.66 5.44 -1.35
N GLY A 58 -16.91 4.87 -2.52
CA GLY A 58 -15.96 3.94 -3.12
C GLY A 58 -14.79 4.74 -3.73
N TYR A 59 -13.61 4.16 -3.68
CA TYR A 59 -12.44 4.78 -4.28
C TYR A 59 -11.41 3.73 -4.69
N THR A 60 -10.55 4.13 -5.62
CA THR A 60 -9.38 3.35 -6.02
C THR A 60 -8.14 4.22 -5.80
N ASP A 61 -7.17 3.66 -5.10
CA ASP A 61 -5.90 4.33 -4.82
C ASP A 61 -4.78 3.46 -5.37
N THR A 62 -4.03 4.00 -6.32
CA THR A 62 -2.97 3.27 -7.01
C THR A 62 -1.65 4.00 -6.85
N ASP A 63 -0.64 3.29 -6.42
CA ASP A 63 0.74 3.77 -6.37
C ASP A 63 1.61 2.96 -7.30
N SER A 64 2.45 3.64 -8.06
CA SER A 64 3.51 3.03 -8.84
C SER A 64 4.83 3.65 -8.43
N ILE A 65 5.71 2.85 -7.89
CA ILE A 65 6.96 3.32 -7.30
C ILE A 65 8.12 2.61 -8.00
N ARG A 66 9.12 3.40 -8.39
CA ARG A 66 10.36 2.89 -8.95
C ARG A 66 11.52 3.27 -8.04
N ILE A 67 12.27 2.29 -7.61
CA ILE A 67 13.43 2.51 -6.76
C ILE A 67 14.67 2.01 -7.51
N GLN A 68 15.65 2.88 -7.67
CA GLN A 68 16.93 2.51 -8.25
C GLN A 68 17.85 2.00 -7.14
N LEU A 69 18.42 0.82 -7.36
CA LEU A 69 19.33 0.22 -6.38
C LEU A 69 20.61 1.05 -6.29
N PRO A 70 21.08 1.35 -5.07
CA PRO A 70 22.37 1.98 -4.89
C PRO A 70 23.50 1.07 -5.39
N GLU A 71 24.56 1.68 -5.85
CA GLU A 71 25.74 0.95 -6.31
C GLU A 71 26.37 0.17 -5.15
N GLY A 72 26.74 -1.08 -5.41
CA GLY A 72 27.34 -1.95 -4.41
C GLY A 72 26.35 -2.68 -3.51
N TYR A 73 25.05 -2.61 -3.80
CA TYR A 73 24.03 -3.32 -3.03
C TYR A 73 23.31 -4.37 -3.89
N VAL A 74 22.96 -5.47 -3.25
CA VAL A 74 22.14 -6.53 -3.84
C VAL A 74 20.87 -6.72 -3.02
N ILE A 75 19.83 -7.28 -3.64
CA ILE A 75 18.57 -7.53 -2.98
C ILE A 75 18.71 -8.78 -2.11
N GLU A 76 18.44 -8.64 -0.82
CA GLU A 76 18.40 -9.76 0.12
C GLU A 76 16.97 -10.22 0.38
N GLY A 77 16.03 -9.31 0.43
CA GLY A 77 14.64 -9.63 0.68
C GLY A 77 13.68 -8.63 0.08
N LEU A 78 12.53 -9.14 -0.34
CA LEU A 78 11.42 -8.34 -0.87
C LEU A 78 10.13 -8.74 -0.16
N PRO A 79 9.16 -7.81 -0.02
CA PRO A 79 7.84 -8.18 0.44
C PRO A 79 7.20 -9.17 -0.55
N LYS A 80 6.39 -10.07 -0.03
CA LYS A 80 5.65 -11.00 -0.89
C LYS A 80 4.51 -10.27 -1.58
N PRO A 81 4.25 -10.56 -2.87
CA PRO A 81 3.05 -10.03 -3.52
C PRO A 81 1.79 -10.48 -2.79
N LEU A 82 0.79 -9.62 -2.77
CA LEU A 82 -0.47 -9.91 -2.13
C LEU A 82 -1.62 -9.57 -3.07
N ASP A 83 -2.59 -10.46 -3.16
CA ASP A 83 -3.81 -10.24 -3.93
C ASP A 83 -4.98 -10.68 -3.06
N VAL A 84 -5.75 -9.73 -2.55
CA VAL A 84 -6.84 -9.97 -1.63
C VAL A 84 -8.13 -9.41 -2.21
N LYS A 85 -9.18 -10.22 -2.18
CA LYS A 85 -10.51 -9.82 -2.57
C LYS A 85 -11.47 -10.04 -1.41
N SER A 86 -12.32 -9.07 -1.17
CA SER A 86 -13.36 -9.17 -0.15
C SER A 86 -14.62 -8.43 -0.61
N LYS A 87 -15.69 -8.56 0.15
CA LYS A 87 -16.91 -7.80 -0.15
C LYS A 87 -16.70 -6.29 0.03
N PHE A 88 -15.72 -5.88 0.82
CA PHE A 88 -15.43 -4.47 1.10
C PHE A 88 -14.59 -3.82 0.01
N GLY A 89 -13.92 -4.60 -0.78
CA GLY A 89 -13.02 -4.13 -1.82
C GLY A 89 -11.93 -5.15 -2.15
N SER A 90 -10.86 -4.66 -2.75
CA SER A 90 -9.73 -5.51 -3.11
C SER A 90 -8.43 -4.77 -2.92
N PHE A 91 -7.35 -5.52 -2.77
CA PHE A 91 -6.01 -4.98 -2.69
C PHE A 91 -5.05 -5.85 -3.50
N HIS A 92 -4.25 -5.20 -4.32
CA HIS A 92 -3.22 -5.87 -5.10
C HIS A 92 -1.87 -5.19 -4.86
N SER A 93 -0.86 -6.00 -4.56
CA SER A 93 0.51 -5.55 -4.43
C SER A 93 1.40 -6.40 -5.33
N GLY A 94 2.14 -5.75 -6.22
CA GLY A 94 3.07 -6.40 -7.11
C GLY A 94 4.46 -5.82 -6.95
N ILE A 95 5.48 -6.66 -7.11
CA ILE A 95 6.87 -6.24 -7.07
C ILE A 95 7.60 -6.91 -8.21
N GLN A 96 8.30 -6.11 -9.01
CA GLN A 96 9.13 -6.58 -10.10
C GLN A 96 10.53 -6.01 -9.97
N VAL A 97 11.52 -6.83 -10.29
CA VAL A 97 12.90 -6.42 -10.32
C VAL A 97 13.39 -6.55 -11.76
N LYS A 98 13.92 -5.47 -12.30
CA LYS A 98 14.50 -5.46 -13.64
C LYS A 98 15.79 -4.67 -13.60
N ASP A 99 16.90 -5.33 -13.95
CA ASP A 99 18.24 -4.77 -13.85
C ASP A 99 18.51 -4.29 -12.43
N LYS A 100 18.82 -2.99 -12.25
CA LYS A 100 19.08 -2.40 -10.94
C LYS A 100 17.90 -1.56 -10.45
N GLU A 101 16.70 -1.87 -10.92
CA GLU A 101 15.48 -1.15 -10.55
C GLU A 101 14.45 -2.08 -9.94
N ILE A 102 13.76 -1.59 -8.93
CA ILE A 102 12.64 -2.28 -8.28
C ILE A 102 11.38 -1.49 -8.56
N TYR A 103 10.37 -2.17 -9.10
CA TYR A 103 9.07 -1.60 -9.40
C TYR A 103 8.06 -2.15 -8.42
N ILE A 104 7.38 -1.26 -7.71
CA ILE A 104 6.36 -1.62 -6.72
C ILE A 104 5.04 -1.02 -7.14
N THR A 105 3.98 -1.83 -7.11
CA THR A 105 2.62 -1.38 -7.39
C THR A 105 1.74 -1.74 -6.21
N HIS A 106 1.00 -0.75 -5.70
CA HIS A 106 -0.06 -0.96 -4.73
C HIS A 106 -1.36 -0.45 -5.33
N ARG A 107 -2.40 -1.27 -5.30
CA ARG A 107 -3.72 -0.86 -5.75
C ARG A 107 -4.77 -1.26 -4.73
N LEU A 108 -5.37 -0.27 -4.10
CA LEU A 108 -6.45 -0.46 -3.13
C LEU A 108 -7.76 0.02 -3.75
N PHE A 109 -8.75 -0.87 -3.76
CA PHE A 109 -10.12 -0.54 -4.12
C PHE A 109 -11.01 -0.71 -2.90
N MET A 110 -11.77 0.33 -2.56
CA MET A 110 -12.78 0.27 -1.50
C MET A 110 -14.14 0.45 -2.11
N ARG A 111 -15.05 -0.47 -1.78
CA ARG A 111 -16.41 -0.48 -2.31
C ARG A 111 -17.35 0.28 -1.39
N LYS A 112 -18.16 1.18 -1.97
CA LYS A 112 -19.23 1.83 -1.25
C LYS A 112 -20.24 0.80 -0.77
N GLY A 113 -20.72 0.92 0.46
CA GLY A 113 -21.74 0.04 0.98
C GLY A 113 -21.98 0.22 2.47
N VAL A 114 -23.00 -0.49 2.94
CA VAL A 114 -23.34 -0.58 4.36
C VAL A 114 -23.29 -2.05 4.73
N TYR A 115 -22.54 -2.39 5.77
CA TYR A 115 -22.30 -3.77 6.18
C TYR A 115 -22.76 -3.96 7.60
N SER A 116 -23.25 -5.15 7.93
CA SER A 116 -23.76 -5.42 9.28
C SER A 116 -22.62 -5.44 10.31
N PRO A 117 -22.92 -5.19 11.59
CA PRO A 117 -21.90 -5.27 12.64
C PRO A 117 -21.21 -6.63 12.74
N ASP A 118 -21.89 -7.70 12.34
CA ASP A 118 -21.36 -9.06 12.38
C ASP A 118 -20.18 -9.22 11.39
N GLU A 119 -20.09 -8.36 10.39
CA GLU A 119 -19.03 -8.39 9.38
C GLU A 119 -17.78 -7.61 9.81
N TYR A 120 -17.81 -7.02 11.00
CA TYR A 120 -16.71 -6.16 11.46
C TYR A 120 -15.37 -6.89 11.57
N ALA A 121 -15.39 -8.13 12.06
CA ALA A 121 -14.15 -8.92 12.16
C ALA A 121 -13.52 -9.17 10.79
N ALA A 122 -14.33 -9.49 9.78
CA ALA A 122 -13.85 -9.67 8.41
C ALA A 122 -13.34 -8.37 7.81
N PHE A 123 -13.99 -7.25 8.11
CA PHE A 123 -13.54 -5.92 7.68
C PHE A 123 -12.18 -5.58 8.27
N ILE A 124 -11.98 -5.82 9.56
CA ILE A 124 -10.71 -5.58 10.23
C ILE A 124 -9.62 -6.48 9.67
N ASP A 125 -9.93 -7.74 9.39
CA ASP A 125 -8.98 -8.67 8.80
C ASP A 125 -8.49 -8.18 7.43
N PHE A 126 -9.42 -7.72 6.59
CA PHE A 126 -9.05 -7.13 5.30
C PHE A 126 -8.13 -5.93 5.48
N ARG A 127 -8.46 -5.02 6.40
CA ARG A 127 -7.63 -3.85 6.68
C ARG A 127 -6.25 -4.22 7.21
N LYS A 128 -6.15 -5.24 8.04
CA LYS A 128 -4.86 -5.72 8.55
C LYS A 128 -3.95 -6.23 7.44
N GLN A 129 -4.50 -6.95 6.47
CA GLN A 129 -3.73 -7.45 5.34
C GLN A 129 -3.20 -6.29 4.49
N VAL A 130 -4.03 -5.29 4.23
CA VAL A 130 -3.61 -4.09 3.48
C VAL A 130 -2.53 -3.32 4.25
N ALA A 131 -2.76 -3.10 5.54
CA ALA A 131 -1.80 -2.39 6.39
C ALA A 131 -0.45 -3.11 6.44
N GLY A 132 -0.46 -4.44 6.50
CA GLY A 132 0.75 -5.24 6.47
C GLY A 132 1.58 -5.03 5.20
N GLN A 133 0.92 -4.88 4.06
CA GLN A 133 1.61 -4.61 2.79
C GLN A 133 2.18 -3.20 2.74
N TYR A 134 1.45 -2.19 3.22
CA TYR A 134 1.97 -0.83 3.32
C TYR A 134 3.15 -0.73 4.29
N GLY A 135 3.21 -1.60 5.29
CA GLY A 135 4.34 -1.68 6.22
C GLY A 135 5.52 -2.50 5.71
N GLY A 136 5.49 -2.99 4.47
CA GLY A 136 6.55 -3.81 3.91
C GLY A 136 7.85 -3.05 3.71
N LYS A 137 8.95 -3.81 3.69
CA LYS A 137 10.29 -3.25 3.50
C LYS A 137 11.09 -4.07 2.50
N ILE A 138 11.90 -3.38 1.73
CA ILE A 138 12.91 -3.99 0.89
C ILE A 138 14.20 -4.06 1.68
N ILE A 139 14.88 -5.19 1.64
CA ILE A 139 16.14 -5.39 2.35
C ILE A 139 17.25 -5.53 1.31
N LEU A 140 18.19 -4.62 1.35
CA LEU A 140 19.37 -4.63 0.52
C LEU A 140 20.58 -4.96 1.38
N LYS A 141 21.52 -5.68 0.81
CA LYS A 141 22.79 -6.04 1.47
C LYS A 141 23.94 -5.47 0.66
N LYS A 142 24.91 -4.88 1.35
CA LYS A 142 26.12 -4.40 0.70
C LYS A 142 27.01 -5.59 0.33
N GLU A 143 27.49 -5.58 -0.92
CA GLU A 143 28.46 -6.57 -1.38
C GLU A 143 29.80 -6.42 -0.72
#